data_c3788ef8a3de0a9309a822ff2e75d8ff
#
_entry.id   c3788ef8a3de0a9309a822ff2e75d8ff
#
_cell.length_a   1.000
_cell.length_b   1.000
_cell.length_c   1.000
_cell.angle_alpha   90.00
_cell.angle_beta   90.00
_cell.angle_gamma   90.00
#
_symmetry.space_group_name_H-M   'P 1'
#
loop_
_entity.id
_entity.type
_entity.pdbx_description
1 polymer ?
#
loop_
_entity_poly.entity_id
_entity_poly.type
_entity_poly.pdbx_seq_one_letter_code
_entity_poly.pdbx_strand_id
1 'polypeptide(L)'
;QSRSSAASDVYKRQDKGLVIEFGSQYCADGMNAVDWSLANLGDIKTVGIMGFAGDYGSDWAAGVAKAAEANGLEVAWTYTPPATEFDVAQAVGLMVTQPVDAYYPAINAGFMAQVAGGAAQQGITPFAILAGPSYNDAFVQEGFALKGLFESGAIYAMGLGVAPYEADTPGHAVMRATMSQIVDSANSFLVAGWSSQYHLKGVLEAAYKGGDISRAGIRRAAAN
;
A
#
# COMPACT_ATOMS: atom_id res chain seq x y z
N GLN A 1 10.84 9.77 -19.42
CA GLN A 1 10.80 8.51 -18.64
C GLN A 1 10.90 8.84 -17.17
N SER A 2 9.89 8.47 -16.40
CA SER A 2 9.94 8.67 -14.96
C SER A 2 11.12 7.90 -14.36
N ARG A 3 11.96 8.57 -13.59
CA ARG A 3 13.15 7.97 -12.96
C ARG A 3 12.82 6.83 -12.00
N SER A 4 11.56 6.70 -11.55
CA SER A 4 11.14 5.68 -10.59
C SER A 4 10.99 4.29 -11.20
N SER A 5 10.41 4.16 -12.40
CA SER A 5 10.40 2.86 -13.10
C SER A 5 11.80 2.42 -13.52
N ALA A 6 12.69 3.39 -13.81
CA ALA A 6 14.09 3.12 -14.08
C ALA A 6 14.86 2.66 -12.83
N ALA A 7 14.52 3.16 -11.62
CA ALA A 7 15.16 2.71 -10.39
C ALA A 7 14.79 1.26 -10.07
N SER A 8 13.51 0.87 -10.12
CA SER A 8 13.07 -0.52 -9.96
C SER A 8 13.74 -1.45 -11.00
N ASP A 9 13.82 -1.03 -12.26
CA ASP A 9 14.52 -1.77 -13.30
C ASP A 9 16.04 -1.88 -13.07
N VAL A 10 16.65 -0.83 -12.49
CA VAL A 10 18.08 -0.84 -12.14
C VAL A 10 18.35 -1.81 -10.99
N TYR A 11 17.52 -1.85 -9.96
CA TYR A 11 17.65 -2.81 -8.87
C TYR A 11 17.45 -4.25 -9.38
N LYS A 12 16.47 -4.51 -10.21
CA LYS A 12 16.26 -5.83 -10.84
C LYS A 12 17.45 -6.27 -11.68
N ARG A 13 18.06 -5.34 -12.42
CA ARG A 13 19.27 -5.62 -13.24
C ARG A 13 20.51 -5.78 -12.39
N GLN A 14 20.68 -4.98 -11.32
CA GLN A 14 21.82 -5.06 -10.43
C GLN A 14 21.84 -6.37 -9.64
N ASP A 15 20.67 -6.81 -9.16
CA ASP A 15 20.51 -8.08 -8.46
C ASP A 15 20.40 -9.29 -9.40
N LYS A 16 20.45 -9.04 -10.72
CA LYS A 16 20.47 -10.09 -11.76
C LYS A 16 19.36 -11.15 -11.58
N GLY A 17 18.16 -10.69 -11.31
CA GLY A 17 17.00 -11.55 -11.15
C GLY A 17 16.86 -12.26 -9.80
N LEU A 18 17.56 -11.80 -8.75
CA LEU A 18 17.33 -12.28 -7.37
C LEU A 18 16.19 -11.54 -6.65
N VAL A 19 15.67 -10.48 -7.24
CA VAL A 19 14.50 -9.79 -6.69
C VAL A 19 13.24 -10.49 -7.19
N ILE A 20 12.51 -11.08 -6.27
CA ILE A 20 11.20 -11.68 -6.51
C ILE A 20 10.18 -10.71 -5.94
N GLU A 21 9.41 -10.05 -6.81
CA GLU A 21 8.42 -9.09 -6.36
C GLU A 21 7.24 -9.82 -5.71
N PHE A 22 6.80 -9.25 -4.61
CA PHE A 22 5.59 -9.61 -3.91
C PHE A 22 4.64 -8.41 -3.93
N GLY A 23 3.54 -8.55 -4.65
CA GLY A 23 2.56 -7.48 -4.82
C GLY A 23 2.82 -6.57 -6.04
N SER A 24 1.95 -5.60 -6.21
CA SER A 24 2.03 -4.61 -7.29
C SER A 24 2.99 -3.48 -6.94
N GLN A 25 3.37 -2.71 -7.96
CA GLN A 25 4.21 -1.52 -7.79
C GLN A 25 3.36 -0.36 -7.28
N TYR A 26 3.89 0.43 -6.35
CA TYR A 26 3.17 1.57 -5.76
C TYR A 26 2.68 2.60 -6.79
N CYS A 27 3.41 2.80 -7.87
CA CYS A 27 2.96 3.66 -8.96
C CYS A 27 1.70 3.11 -9.65
N ALA A 28 1.65 1.79 -9.92
CA ALA A 28 0.47 1.14 -10.48
C ALA A 28 -0.71 1.17 -9.49
N ASP A 29 -0.45 0.92 -8.22
CA ASP A 29 -1.47 1.01 -7.17
C ASP A 29 -2.05 2.42 -7.05
N GLY A 30 -1.20 3.46 -7.12
CA GLY A 30 -1.64 4.85 -7.12
C GLY A 30 -2.55 5.18 -8.32
N MET A 31 -2.22 4.69 -9.51
CA MET A 31 -3.09 4.84 -10.68
C MET A 31 -4.42 4.11 -10.49
N ASN A 32 -4.39 2.85 -10.06
CA ASN A 32 -5.59 2.06 -9.81
C ASN A 32 -6.48 2.67 -8.71
N ALA A 33 -5.89 3.29 -7.69
CA ALA A 33 -6.63 3.96 -6.63
C ALA A 33 -7.45 5.14 -7.18
N VAL A 34 -6.89 5.95 -8.09
CA VAL A 34 -7.61 7.05 -8.75
C VAL A 34 -8.72 6.50 -9.65
N ASP A 35 -8.41 5.55 -10.52
CA ASP A 35 -9.39 4.97 -11.45
C ASP A 35 -10.54 4.30 -10.68
N TRP A 36 -10.22 3.58 -9.60
CA TRP A 36 -11.23 2.96 -8.74
C TRP A 36 -12.12 4.02 -8.06
N SER A 37 -11.54 5.10 -7.54
CA SER A 37 -12.30 6.13 -6.85
C SER A 37 -13.25 6.87 -7.80
N LEU A 38 -12.83 7.16 -9.01
CA LEU A 38 -13.68 7.76 -10.04
C LEU A 38 -14.85 6.86 -10.44
N ALA A 39 -14.61 5.54 -10.48
CA ALA A 39 -15.64 4.57 -10.83
C ALA A 39 -16.67 4.33 -9.71
N ASN A 40 -16.31 4.57 -8.44
CA ASN A 40 -17.09 4.13 -7.29
C ASN A 40 -17.54 5.23 -6.33
N LEU A 41 -16.87 6.39 -6.28
CA LEU A 41 -17.11 7.42 -5.25
C LEU A 41 -17.80 8.69 -5.79
N GLY A 42 -18.15 8.71 -7.07
CA GLY A 42 -18.88 9.84 -7.68
C GLY A 42 -17.98 10.93 -8.26
N ASP A 43 -18.43 12.18 -8.21
CA ASP A 43 -17.81 13.30 -8.94
C ASP A 43 -16.60 13.87 -8.18
N ILE A 44 -15.44 13.21 -8.31
CA ILE A 44 -14.16 13.70 -7.81
C ILE A 44 -13.52 14.61 -8.86
N LYS A 45 -13.16 15.83 -8.49
CA LYS A 45 -12.53 16.84 -9.36
C LYS A 45 -11.18 17.31 -8.83
N THR A 46 -11.06 17.38 -7.51
CA THR A 46 -9.86 17.87 -6.83
C THR A 46 -9.26 16.80 -5.95
N VAL A 47 -7.94 16.61 -6.03
CA VAL A 47 -7.24 15.59 -5.28
C VAL A 47 -6.04 16.14 -4.52
N GLY A 48 -5.78 15.54 -3.34
CA GLY A 48 -4.57 15.75 -2.57
C GLY A 48 -3.69 14.50 -2.60
N ILE A 49 -2.39 14.68 -2.65
CA ILE A 49 -1.41 13.60 -2.62
C ILE A 49 -0.55 13.73 -1.38
N MET A 50 -0.45 12.65 -0.60
CA MET A 50 0.34 12.62 0.62
C MET A 50 1.20 11.35 0.64
N GLY A 51 2.47 11.49 1.03
CA GLY A 51 3.37 10.35 1.11
C GLY A 51 4.68 10.68 1.78
N PHE A 52 5.48 9.65 2.08
CA PHE A 52 6.87 9.87 2.45
C PHE A 52 7.74 9.99 1.21
N ALA A 53 8.74 10.86 1.25
CA ALA A 53 9.79 10.84 0.24
C ALA A 53 10.49 9.47 0.18
N GLY A 54 10.88 9.04 -1.02
CA GLY A 54 11.50 7.73 -1.27
C GLY A 54 10.59 6.80 -2.06
N ASP A 55 11.03 5.56 -2.26
CA ASP A 55 10.41 4.61 -3.19
C ASP A 55 8.91 4.39 -2.93
N TYR A 56 8.51 4.28 -1.67
CA TYR A 56 7.11 4.04 -1.30
C TYR A 56 6.20 5.23 -1.68
N GLY A 57 6.39 6.36 -1.02
CA GLY A 57 5.47 7.49 -1.17
C GLY A 57 5.67 8.26 -2.47
N SER A 58 6.92 8.36 -3.00
CA SER A 58 7.16 9.07 -4.26
C SER A 58 6.62 8.28 -5.46
N ASP A 59 6.72 6.96 -5.46
CA ASP A 59 6.17 6.13 -6.55
C ASP A 59 4.64 6.15 -6.53
N TRP A 60 4.04 6.06 -5.34
CA TRP A 60 2.60 6.23 -5.18
C TRP A 60 2.14 7.60 -5.68
N ALA A 61 2.80 8.67 -5.24
CA ALA A 61 2.48 10.03 -5.64
C ALA A 61 2.58 10.23 -7.15
N ALA A 62 3.61 9.66 -7.78
CA ALA A 62 3.78 9.70 -9.23
C ALA A 62 2.63 8.97 -9.96
N GLY A 63 2.18 7.83 -9.42
CA GLY A 63 1.03 7.10 -9.96
C GLY A 63 -0.27 7.87 -9.86
N VAL A 64 -0.56 8.42 -8.68
CA VAL A 64 -1.76 9.25 -8.45
C VAL A 64 -1.75 10.47 -9.35
N ALA A 65 -0.64 11.22 -9.41
CA ALA A 65 -0.53 12.42 -10.24
C ALA A 65 -0.74 12.10 -11.73
N LYS A 66 -0.17 10.99 -12.21
CA LYS A 66 -0.33 10.57 -13.61
C LYS A 66 -1.77 10.20 -13.95
N ALA A 67 -2.46 9.49 -13.05
CA ALA A 67 -3.86 9.13 -13.27
C ALA A 67 -4.77 10.36 -13.12
N ALA A 68 -4.48 11.26 -12.19
CA ALA A 68 -5.19 12.54 -12.08
C ALA A 68 -5.09 13.36 -13.37
N GLU A 69 -3.89 13.51 -13.93
CA GLU A 69 -3.67 14.19 -15.22
C GLU A 69 -4.46 13.53 -16.36
N ALA A 70 -4.40 12.20 -16.46
CA ALA A 70 -5.08 11.43 -17.50
C ALA A 70 -6.60 11.55 -17.45
N ASN A 71 -7.17 11.76 -16.26
CA ASN A 71 -8.60 11.90 -16.02
C ASN A 71 -9.04 13.37 -15.86
N GLY A 72 -8.15 14.36 -16.05
CA GLY A 72 -8.47 15.77 -15.97
C GLY A 72 -8.79 16.28 -14.57
N LEU A 73 -8.27 15.62 -13.53
CA LEU A 73 -8.42 16.04 -12.14
C LEU A 73 -7.40 17.12 -11.79
N GLU A 74 -7.79 18.04 -10.91
CA GLU A 74 -6.89 19.01 -10.33
C GLU A 74 -6.14 18.42 -9.13
N VAL A 75 -4.81 18.44 -9.15
CA VAL A 75 -3.98 18.14 -7.98
C VAL A 75 -3.80 19.43 -7.19
N ALA A 76 -4.62 19.64 -6.16
CA ALA A 76 -4.59 20.86 -5.36
C ALA A 76 -3.31 20.97 -4.53
N TRP A 77 -2.79 19.86 -4.02
CA TRP A 77 -1.54 19.84 -3.26
C TRP A 77 -0.86 18.47 -3.31
N THR A 78 0.46 18.50 -3.14
CA THR A 78 1.30 17.32 -2.94
C THR A 78 2.19 17.54 -1.72
N TYR A 79 2.15 16.65 -0.74
CA TYR A 79 2.94 16.71 0.49
C TYR A 79 3.71 15.40 0.69
N THR A 80 4.98 15.43 0.35
CA THR A 80 5.85 14.23 0.35
C THR A 80 7.21 14.49 1.03
N PRO A 81 7.22 14.91 2.32
CA PRO A 81 8.47 15.09 3.05
C PRO A 81 9.14 13.75 3.38
N PRO A 82 10.43 13.76 3.80
CA PRO A 82 11.04 12.61 4.47
C PRO A 82 10.18 12.14 5.66
N ALA A 83 10.15 10.83 5.92
CA ALA A 83 9.32 10.27 6.99
C ALA A 83 9.65 10.85 8.39
N THR A 84 10.92 11.24 8.61
CA THR A 84 11.37 11.88 9.85
C THR A 84 10.95 13.35 10.00
N GLU A 85 10.49 13.97 8.91
CA GLU A 85 10.07 15.38 8.84
C GLU A 85 8.57 15.50 8.59
N PHE A 86 7.84 14.38 8.63
CA PHE A 86 6.39 14.40 8.40
C PHE A 86 5.67 15.08 9.56
N ASP A 87 4.98 16.15 9.25
CA ASP A 87 4.21 16.96 10.22
C ASP A 87 2.70 16.76 9.97
N VAL A 88 2.04 16.17 10.96
CA VAL A 88 0.59 15.91 10.94
C VAL A 88 -0.20 17.23 10.90
N ALA A 89 0.23 18.26 11.63
CA ALA A 89 -0.47 19.53 11.65
C ALA A 89 -0.39 20.24 10.28
N GLN A 90 0.76 20.15 9.62
CA GLN A 90 0.91 20.66 8.25
C GLN A 90 0.03 19.89 7.27
N ALA A 91 -0.01 18.56 7.37
CA ALA A 91 -0.86 17.73 6.51
C ALA A 91 -2.35 18.08 6.66
N VAL A 92 -2.84 18.19 7.89
CA VAL A 92 -4.22 18.60 8.18
C VAL A 92 -4.46 20.06 7.74
N GLY A 93 -3.50 20.96 7.96
CA GLY A 93 -3.55 22.35 7.54
C GLY A 93 -3.75 22.51 6.02
N LEU A 94 -3.12 21.65 5.21
CA LEU A 94 -3.34 21.64 3.76
C LEU A 94 -4.79 21.28 3.41
N MET A 95 -5.38 20.28 4.06
CA MET A 95 -6.77 19.89 3.85
C MET A 95 -7.74 21.01 4.24
N VAL A 96 -7.41 21.81 5.27
CA VAL A 96 -8.23 22.95 5.71
C VAL A 96 -8.14 24.10 4.71
N THR A 97 -6.92 24.45 4.27
CA THR A 97 -6.67 25.63 3.44
C THR A 97 -6.90 25.40 1.95
N GLN A 98 -6.78 24.15 1.52
CA GLN A 98 -6.98 23.72 0.14
C GLN A 98 -7.84 22.44 0.14
N PRO A 99 -9.16 22.59 0.35
CA PRO A 99 -10.07 21.44 0.40
C PRO A 99 -10.02 20.62 -0.90
N VAL A 100 -10.14 19.30 -0.76
CA VAL A 100 -10.15 18.36 -1.88
C VAL A 100 -11.30 17.38 -1.75
N ASP A 101 -11.75 16.80 -2.86
CA ASP A 101 -12.80 15.78 -2.86
C ASP A 101 -12.24 14.44 -2.35
N ALA A 102 -10.98 14.13 -2.72
CA ALA A 102 -10.29 12.94 -2.27
C ALA A 102 -8.80 13.20 -2.00
N TYR A 103 -8.20 12.41 -1.09
CA TYR A 103 -6.75 12.41 -0.93
C TYR A 103 -6.20 10.98 -0.90
N TYR A 104 -4.95 10.85 -1.31
CA TYR A 104 -4.29 9.56 -1.56
C TYR A 104 -3.03 9.44 -0.70
N PRO A 105 -3.15 8.92 0.53
CA PRO A 105 -2.01 8.82 1.44
C PRO A 105 -1.19 7.54 1.24
N ALA A 106 0.15 7.71 1.20
CA ALA A 106 1.16 6.68 1.28
C ALA A 106 2.12 6.98 2.45
N ILE A 107 1.60 6.91 3.66
CA ILE A 107 2.28 7.14 4.93
C ILE A 107 2.11 5.90 5.82
N ASN A 108 2.76 5.83 6.98
CA ASN A 108 2.51 4.71 7.89
C ASN A 108 1.15 4.83 8.59
N ALA A 109 0.64 3.69 9.06
CA ALA A 109 -0.67 3.62 9.72
C ALA A 109 -0.79 4.53 10.95
N GLY A 110 0.29 4.74 11.70
CA GLY A 110 0.29 5.62 12.88
C GLY A 110 0.05 7.09 12.52
N PHE A 111 0.72 7.59 11.48
CA PHE A 111 0.46 8.94 10.96
C PHE A 111 -0.91 9.03 10.28
N MET A 112 -1.33 7.98 9.57
CA MET A 112 -2.65 7.96 8.93
C MET A 112 -3.77 8.15 9.94
N ALA A 113 -3.71 7.47 11.10
CA ALA A 113 -4.69 7.63 12.17
C ALA A 113 -4.73 9.07 12.71
N GLN A 114 -3.57 9.70 12.86
CA GLN A 114 -3.48 11.07 13.35
C GLN A 114 -3.99 12.09 12.33
N VAL A 115 -3.66 11.91 11.05
CA VAL A 115 -4.13 12.80 9.95
C VAL A 115 -5.65 12.70 9.81
N ALA A 116 -6.20 11.49 9.71
CA ALA A 116 -7.64 11.30 9.57
C ALA A 116 -8.41 11.80 10.81
N GLY A 117 -7.90 11.51 12.01
CA GLY A 117 -8.49 12.01 13.26
C GLY A 117 -8.42 13.55 13.36
N GLY A 118 -7.29 14.14 12.98
CA GLY A 118 -7.11 15.60 12.98
C GLY A 118 -8.02 16.29 11.97
N ALA A 119 -8.16 15.74 10.77
CA ALA A 119 -9.08 16.26 9.75
C ALA A 119 -10.55 16.17 10.22
N ALA A 120 -10.96 15.05 10.79
CA ALA A 120 -12.31 14.86 11.33
C ALA A 120 -12.64 15.85 12.48
N GLN A 121 -11.66 16.15 13.35
CA GLN A 121 -11.84 17.18 14.39
C GLN A 121 -12.05 18.59 13.83
N GLN A 122 -11.57 18.87 12.61
CA GLN A 122 -11.81 20.11 11.89
C GLN A 122 -13.10 20.06 11.05
N GLY A 123 -13.88 18.99 11.13
CA GLY A 123 -15.09 18.80 10.33
C GLY A 123 -14.81 18.50 8.85
N ILE A 124 -13.61 18.06 8.51
CA ILE A 124 -13.17 17.78 7.14
C ILE A 124 -13.09 16.28 6.96
N THR A 125 -13.85 15.75 6.02
CA THR A 125 -13.92 14.30 5.73
C THR A 125 -13.91 14.05 4.22
N PRO A 126 -12.83 14.44 3.48
CA PRO A 126 -12.70 14.05 2.09
C PRO A 126 -12.54 12.54 2.00
N PHE A 127 -12.82 11.94 0.83
CA PHE A 127 -12.50 10.54 0.62
C PHE A 127 -11.00 10.29 0.80
N ALA A 128 -10.65 9.25 1.54
CA ALA A 128 -9.27 8.81 1.71
C ALA A 128 -9.08 7.44 1.05
N ILE A 129 -8.19 7.35 0.07
CA ILE A 129 -7.85 6.08 -0.56
C ILE A 129 -6.39 5.73 -0.19
N LEU A 130 -6.25 4.87 0.79
CA LEU A 130 -4.98 4.54 1.42
C LEU A 130 -4.17 3.59 0.54
N ALA A 131 -2.87 3.87 0.37
CA ALA A 131 -1.94 2.82 -0.04
C ALA A 131 -1.94 1.66 0.98
N GLY A 132 -1.75 0.43 0.54
CA GLY A 132 -1.85 -0.75 1.41
C GLY A 132 -1.11 -0.63 2.75
N PRO A 133 0.18 -0.20 2.78
CA PRO A 133 0.91 -0.02 4.02
C PRO A 133 0.40 1.10 4.96
N SER A 134 -0.47 1.97 4.47
CA SER A 134 -1.12 3.00 5.31
C SER A 134 -2.28 2.47 6.14
N TYR A 135 -2.75 1.27 5.84
CA TYR A 135 -3.82 0.59 6.57
C TYR A 135 -3.27 -0.24 7.75
N ASN A 136 -4.09 -0.40 8.78
CA ASN A 136 -3.88 -1.35 9.86
C ASN A 136 -5.22 -1.94 10.28
N ASP A 137 -5.29 -3.24 10.52
CA ASP A 137 -6.52 -3.95 10.90
C ASP A 137 -7.14 -3.39 12.20
N ALA A 138 -6.35 -2.75 13.06
CA ALA A 138 -6.85 -2.07 14.24
C ALA A 138 -7.83 -0.92 13.92
N PHE A 139 -7.73 -0.32 12.74
CA PHE A 139 -8.58 0.81 12.34
C PHE A 139 -10.07 0.47 12.29
N VAL A 140 -10.40 -0.78 12.06
CA VAL A 140 -11.78 -1.28 11.96
C VAL A 140 -12.24 -2.05 13.21
N GLN A 141 -11.41 -2.10 14.25
CA GLN A 141 -11.77 -2.74 15.51
C GLN A 141 -12.69 -1.86 16.36
N GLU A 142 -13.49 -2.50 17.21
CA GLU A 142 -14.35 -1.80 18.16
C GLU A 142 -13.53 -0.84 19.06
N GLY A 143 -14.05 0.37 19.22
CA GLY A 143 -13.42 1.42 20.01
C GLY A 143 -12.32 2.21 19.28
N PHE A 144 -11.94 1.84 18.06
CA PHE A 144 -10.98 2.64 17.31
C PHE A 144 -11.65 3.83 16.60
N ALA A 145 -11.06 5.00 16.71
CA ALA A 145 -11.67 6.26 16.24
C ALA A 145 -11.95 6.28 14.73
N LEU A 146 -11.19 5.54 13.92
CA LEU A 146 -11.37 5.53 12.46
C LEU A 146 -12.43 4.53 11.98
N LYS A 147 -12.92 3.60 12.84
CA LYS A 147 -13.91 2.60 12.45
C LYS A 147 -15.12 3.22 11.77
N GLY A 148 -15.68 4.28 12.35
CA GLY A 148 -16.83 4.98 11.78
C GLY A 148 -16.56 5.60 10.39
N LEU A 149 -15.33 6.02 10.11
CA LEU A 149 -14.96 6.56 8.79
C LEU A 149 -14.86 5.45 7.72
N PHE A 150 -14.41 4.26 8.11
CA PHE A 150 -14.46 3.08 7.21
C PHE A 150 -15.90 2.63 6.97
N GLU A 151 -16.73 2.53 8.02
CA GLU A 151 -18.12 2.10 7.93
C GLU A 151 -18.99 3.07 7.12
N SER A 152 -18.71 4.37 7.22
CA SER A 152 -19.41 5.39 6.42
C SER A 152 -18.95 5.45 4.95
N GLY A 153 -17.88 4.74 4.60
CA GLY A 153 -17.29 4.82 3.26
C GLY A 153 -16.50 6.12 3.00
N ALA A 154 -16.03 6.79 4.04
CA ALA A 154 -15.14 7.94 3.88
C ALA A 154 -13.67 7.51 3.67
N ILE A 155 -13.30 6.31 4.14
CA ILE A 155 -11.95 5.77 3.99
C ILE A 155 -11.98 4.40 3.31
N TYR A 156 -11.10 4.22 2.34
CA TYR A 156 -10.84 2.96 1.63
C TYR A 156 -9.36 2.64 1.68
N ALA A 157 -9.01 1.38 1.60
CA ALA A 157 -7.61 0.95 1.54
C ALA A 157 -7.39 0.04 0.35
N MET A 158 -6.30 0.28 -0.38
CA MET A 158 -5.78 -0.68 -1.36
C MET A 158 -5.31 -1.93 -0.61
N GLY A 159 -5.65 -3.10 -1.14
CA GLY A 159 -5.25 -4.36 -0.52
C GLY A 159 -3.74 -4.57 -0.54
N LEU A 160 -3.23 -5.31 0.44
CA LEU A 160 -1.83 -5.78 0.46
C LEU A 160 -1.60 -6.97 -0.50
N GLY A 161 -2.54 -7.26 -1.40
CA GLY A 161 -2.45 -8.39 -2.32
C GLY A 161 -2.67 -9.77 -1.68
N VAL A 162 -3.18 -9.81 -0.46
CA VAL A 162 -3.49 -11.04 0.27
C VAL A 162 -4.93 -11.04 0.77
N ALA A 163 -5.53 -12.22 0.85
CA ALA A 163 -6.84 -12.39 1.44
C ALA A 163 -6.75 -12.29 2.98
N PRO A 164 -7.86 -11.93 3.68
CA PRO A 164 -7.89 -11.90 5.14
C PRO A 164 -7.51 -13.24 5.78
N TYR A 165 -7.06 -13.21 7.02
CA TYR A 165 -6.64 -14.41 7.77
C TYR A 165 -7.72 -15.50 7.81
N GLU A 166 -8.97 -15.09 7.89
CA GLU A 166 -10.16 -15.96 7.96
C GLU A 166 -10.60 -16.50 6.60
N ALA A 167 -9.96 -16.10 5.52
CA ALA A 167 -10.35 -16.52 4.17
C ALA A 167 -10.36 -18.04 4.03
N ASP A 168 -11.40 -18.57 3.36
CA ASP A 168 -11.57 -19.99 3.13
C ASP A 168 -10.84 -20.42 1.84
N THR A 169 -9.53 -20.59 1.96
CA THR A 169 -8.67 -21.15 0.90
C THR A 169 -7.76 -22.23 1.46
N PRO A 170 -7.33 -23.21 0.65
CA PRO A 170 -6.42 -24.26 1.10
C PRO A 170 -5.13 -23.71 1.74
N GLY A 171 -4.56 -22.66 1.19
CA GLY A 171 -3.36 -22.01 1.74
C GLY A 171 -3.61 -21.38 3.11
N HIS A 172 -4.77 -20.77 3.31
CA HIS A 172 -5.15 -20.19 4.61
C HIS A 172 -5.40 -21.26 5.67
N ALA A 173 -5.97 -22.41 5.31
CA ALA A 173 -6.13 -23.53 6.25
C ALA A 173 -4.79 -24.01 6.80
N VAL A 174 -3.78 -24.18 5.95
CA VAL A 174 -2.41 -24.55 6.35
C VAL A 174 -1.77 -23.45 7.20
N MET A 175 -1.94 -22.19 6.80
CA MET A 175 -1.44 -21.04 7.55
C MET A 175 -2.02 -21.02 8.96
N ARG A 176 -3.35 -21.09 9.12
CA ARG A 176 -4.02 -21.10 10.43
C ARG A 176 -3.55 -22.26 11.29
N ALA A 177 -3.44 -23.46 10.75
CA ALA A 177 -2.97 -24.63 11.49
C ALA A 177 -1.54 -24.46 12.05
N THR A 178 -0.71 -23.67 11.37
CA THR A 178 0.67 -23.39 11.82
C THR A 178 0.71 -22.15 12.72
N MET A 179 0.08 -21.07 12.33
CA MET A 179 0.18 -19.79 13.05
C MET A 179 -0.59 -19.81 14.38
N SER A 180 -1.66 -20.60 14.52
CA SER A 180 -2.38 -20.76 15.79
C SER A 180 -1.52 -21.33 16.94
N GLN A 181 -0.35 -21.87 16.61
CA GLN A 181 0.62 -22.31 17.62
C GLN A 181 1.51 -21.16 18.13
N ILE A 182 1.47 -20.00 17.50
CA ILE A 182 2.36 -18.86 17.76
C ILE A 182 1.57 -17.60 18.12
N VAL A 183 0.44 -17.38 17.46
CA VAL A 183 -0.43 -16.21 17.67
C VAL A 183 -1.90 -16.64 17.71
N ASP A 184 -2.71 -15.95 18.51
CA ASP A 184 -4.15 -16.22 18.58
C ASP A 184 -4.89 -15.75 17.33
N SER A 185 -4.42 -14.67 16.70
CA SER A 185 -4.93 -14.12 15.45
C SER A 185 -3.82 -13.43 14.67
N ALA A 186 -3.87 -13.51 13.35
CA ALA A 186 -2.89 -12.87 12.48
C ALA A 186 -3.51 -11.68 11.75
N ASN A 187 -2.83 -10.54 11.80
CA ASN A 187 -3.17 -9.37 11.01
C ASN A 187 -2.73 -9.51 9.55
N SER A 188 -3.19 -8.59 8.69
CA SER A 188 -2.90 -8.59 7.25
C SER A 188 -1.41 -8.63 6.92
N PHE A 189 -0.54 -8.00 7.73
CA PHE A 189 0.91 -8.03 7.52
C PHE A 189 1.52 -9.40 7.81
N LEU A 190 1.03 -10.11 8.84
CA LEU A 190 1.46 -11.48 9.11
C LEU A 190 1.02 -12.43 7.98
N VAL A 191 -0.22 -12.25 7.48
CA VAL A 191 -0.71 -13.02 6.32
C VAL A 191 0.12 -12.73 5.08
N ALA A 192 0.47 -11.47 4.82
CA ALA A 192 1.34 -11.08 3.72
C ALA A 192 2.74 -11.70 3.86
N GLY A 193 3.33 -11.65 5.07
CA GLY A 193 4.59 -12.30 5.38
C GLY A 193 4.57 -13.80 5.14
N TRP A 194 3.50 -14.49 5.57
CA TRP A 194 3.32 -15.91 5.30
C TRP A 194 3.21 -16.18 3.80
N SER A 195 2.36 -15.43 3.10
CA SER A 195 2.08 -15.65 1.68
C SER A 195 3.32 -15.43 0.80
N SER A 196 4.15 -14.42 1.12
CA SER A 196 5.39 -14.14 0.38
C SER A 196 6.40 -15.30 0.44
N GLN A 197 6.36 -16.12 1.48
CA GLN A 197 7.28 -17.26 1.61
C GLN A 197 7.01 -18.38 0.58
N TYR A 198 5.81 -18.47 0.02
CA TYR A 198 5.52 -19.47 -1.02
C TYR A 198 6.33 -19.24 -2.29
N HIS A 199 6.58 -18.00 -2.67
CA HIS A 199 7.44 -17.67 -3.82
C HIS A 199 8.88 -18.11 -3.54
N LEU A 200 9.41 -17.76 -2.37
CA LEU A 200 10.76 -18.15 -1.96
C LEU A 200 10.88 -19.67 -1.87
N LYS A 201 9.91 -20.36 -1.25
CA LYS A 201 9.86 -21.82 -1.15
C LYS A 201 9.91 -22.45 -2.53
N GLY A 202 9.08 -21.98 -3.48
CA GLY A 202 9.05 -22.52 -4.84
C GLY A 202 10.41 -22.41 -5.54
N VAL A 203 11.07 -21.27 -5.42
CA VAL A 203 12.41 -21.07 -6.00
C VAL A 203 13.46 -21.96 -5.35
N LEU A 204 13.45 -22.09 -4.01
CA LEU A 204 14.39 -22.95 -3.29
C LEU A 204 14.18 -24.44 -3.62
N GLU A 205 12.93 -24.89 -3.72
CA GLU A 205 12.61 -26.26 -4.13
C GLU A 205 13.06 -26.56 -5.56
N ALA A 206 12.87 -25.61 -6.49
CA ALA A 206 13.32 -25.73 -7.86
C ALA A 206 14.86 -25.81 -7.94
N ALA A 207 15.56 -24.95 -7.19
CA ALA A 207 17.01 -24.98 -7.10
C ALA A 207 17.53 -26.32 -6.51
N TYR A 208 16.88 -26.81 -5.45
CA TYR A 208 17.21 -28.07 -4.82
C TYR A 208 17.01 -29.27 -5.79
N LYS A 209 15.87 -29.33 -6.46
CA LYS A 209 15.57 -30.36 -7.49
C LYS A 209 16.53 -30.28 -8.66
N GLY A 210 17.03 -29.10 -9.00
CA GLY A 210 18.06 -28.87 -10.01
C GLY A 210 19.50 -29.25 -9.55
N GLY A 211 19.67 -29.69 -8.30
CA GLY A 211 20.95 -30.09 -7.74
C GLY A 211 21.91 -28.93 -7.43
N ASP A 212 21.46 -27.68 -7.45
CA ASP A 212 22.31 -26.51 -7.20
C ASP A 212 21.59 -25.45 -6.37
N ILE A 213 21.83 -25.45 -5.07
CA ILE A 213 21.35 -24.45 -4.11
C ILE A 213 22.32 -23.29 -3.91
N SER A 214 23.36 -23.17 -4.74
CA SER A 214 24.21 -22.00 -4.74
C SER A 214 23.44 -20.75 -5.17
N ARG A 215 24.03 -19.57 -4.92
CA ARG A 215 23.44 -18.29 -5.39
C ARG A 215 23.18 -18.31 -6.92
N ALA A 216 24.04 -18.97 -7.69
CA ALA A 216 23.85 -19.13 -9.13
C ALA A 216 22.70 -20.08 -9.47
N GLY A 217 22.56 -21.20 -8.73
CA GLY A 217 21.46 -22.15 -8.89
C GLY A 217 20.10 -21.52 -8.54
N ILE A 218 20.02 -20.79 -7.43
CA ILE A 218 18.81 -20.05 -7.03
C ILE A 218 18.41 -19.02 -8.10
N ARG A 219 19.37 -18.29 -8.66
CA ARG A 219 19.11 -17.37 -9.78
C ARG A 219 18.52 -18.07 -11.00
N ARG A 220 19.09 -19.21 -11.38
CA ARG A 220 18.55 -19.99 -12.50
C ARG A 220 17.12 -20.49 -12.21
N ALA A 221 16.88 -20.94 -10.99
CA ALA A 221 15.57 -21.40 -10.56
C ALA A 221 14.52 -20.29 -10.54
N ALA A 222 14.89 -19.06 -10.17
CA ALA A 222 14.00 -17.91 -10.16
C ALA A 222 13.70 -17.36 -11.58
N ALA A 223 14.50 -17.72 -12.59
CA ALA A 223 14.33 -17.25 -13.98
C ALA A 223 13.43 -18.19 -14.82
N ASN A 224 13.11 -19.39 -14.32
CA ASN A 224 12.27 -20.40 -14.96
C ASN A 224 10.90 -20.51 -14.29
#